data_a155865d988e7d267aa9120728fe95ed
#
_entry.id   a155865d988e7d267aa9120728fe95ed
#
_cell.length_a   1.000
_cell.length_b   1.000
_cell.length_c   1.000
_cell.angle_alpha   90.00
_cell.angle_beta   90.00
_cell.angle_gamma   90.00
#
_symmetry.space_group_name_H-M   'P 1'
#
loop_
_entity.id
_entity.type
_entity.pdbx_description
1 polymer ?
#
loop_
_entity_poly.entity_id
_entity_poly.type
_entity_poly.pdbx_seq_one_letter_code
_entity_poly.pdbx_strand_id
1 'polypeptide(L)'
;DQAVRPVRWAREYTDNIEFPPEDAGRSDIDFLCRILERVIDAGATTINIPDTVGYTLPEHFGNLIRALRERIPNSDRVVWSVHCHNDLGLAVANSLSAILAGARQVECTVNGLGERAGNASLEEIVMAVRTRQDVFGCDTNIDTTQIVPATRLVSTITGFPVQPNKAIVGANAFAHEAGIHQDGVLKSRDTYEIMRAEDVGWKTNKLVLGK
;
A
#
# COMPACT_ATOMS: atom_id res chain seq x y z
N ASP A 1 -25.22 -11.48 -12.90
CA ASP A 1 -25.02 -12.94 -13.03
C ASP A 1 -23.61 -13.31 -13.50
N GLN A 2 -22.96 -12.51 -14.36
CA GLN A 2 -21.59 -12.81 -14.85
C GLN A 2 -20.53 -12.77 -13.72
N ALA A 3 -20.62 -11.88 -12.76
CA ALA A 3 -19.70 -11.80 -11.62
C ALA A 3 -20.01 -12.85 -10.53
N VAL A 4 -21.29 -13.14 -10.30
CA VAL A 4 -21.74 -14.06 -9.23
C VAL A 4 -21.39 -15.51 -9.54
N ARG A 5 -21.52 -15.94 -10.80
CA ARG A 5 -21.26 -17.33 -11.20
C ARG A 5 -19.82 -17.78 -10.95
N PRO A 6 -18.77 -17.03 -11.33
CA PRO A 6 -17.40 -17.41 -11.02
C PRO A 6 -17.11 -17.51 -9.52
N VAL A 7 -17.67 -16.61 -8.69
CA VAL A 7 -17.51 -16.66 -7.23
C VAL A 7 -18.14 -17.94 -6.68
N ARG A 8 -19.37 -18.30 -7.08
CA ARG A 8 -20.01 -19.55 -6.66
C ARG A 8 -19.24 -20.78 -7.09
N TRP A 9 -18.70 -20.76 -8.29
CA TRP A 9 -17.88 -21.87 -8.79
C TRP A 9 -16.57 -21.99 -8.01
N ALA A 10 -15.88 -20.89 -7.75
CA ALA A 10 -14.66 -20.91 -6.94
C ALA A 10 -14.91 -21.44 -5.51
N ARG A 11 -16.10 -21.19 -4.94
CA ARG A 11 -16.51 -21.73 -3.62
C ARG A 11 -16.52 -23.25 -3.53
N GLU A 12 -16.62 -23.95 -4.64
CA GLU A 12 -16.55 -25.41 -4.67
C GLU A 12 -15.12 -25.92 -4.35
N TYR A 13 -14.10 -25.06 -4.49
CA TYR A 13 -12.68 -25.43 -4.36
C TYR A 13 -11.98 -24.78 -3.16
N THR A 14 -12.45 -23.62 -2.69
CA THR A 14 -11.83 -22.89 -1.58
C THR A 14 -12.83 -22.00 -0.86
N ASP A 15 -12.57 -21.77 0.43
CA ASP A 15 -13.32 -20.84 1.25
C ASP A 15 -12.74 -19.41 1.23
N ASN A 16 -11.55 -19.22 0.69
CA ASN A 16 -10.89 -17.91 0.60
C ASN A 16 -10.97 -17.40 -0.84
N ILE A 17 -11.90 -16.47 -1.09
CA ILE A 17 -12.19 -15.93 -2.41
C ILE A 17 -12.12 -14.42 -2.38
N GLU A 18 -11.25 -13.88 -3.20
CA GLU A 18 -11.16 -12.45 -3.47
C GLU A 18 -11.89 -12.11 -4.77
N PHE A 19 -12.64 -11.01 -4.76
CA PHE A 19 -13.33 -10.48 -5.94
C PHE A 19 -12.86 -9.03 -6.19
N PRO A 20 -12.15 -8.76 -7.31
CA PRO A 20 -11.77 -7.43 -7.75
C PRO A 20 -12.76 -6.92 -8.84
N PRO A 21 -13.57 -5.88 -8.60
CA PRO A 21 -14.29 -5.18 -9.66
C PRO A 21 -13.31 -4.30 -10.43
N GLU A 22 -12.92 -4.71 -11.63
CA GLU A 22 -11.99 -3.95 -12.46
C GLU A 22 -12.49 -2.51 -12.67
N ASP A 23 -11.54 -1.55 -12.60
CA ASP A 23 -11.77 -0.12 -12.79
C ASP A 23 -12.79 0.50 -11.82
N ALA A 24 -12.79 0.02 -10.57
CA ALA A 24 -13.70 0.51 -9.53
C ALA A 24 -13.56 2.02 -9.29
N GLY A 25 -12.34 2.57 -9.39
CA GLY A 25 -12.08 4.00 -9.17
C GLY A 25 -12.84 4.93 -10.11
N ARG A 26 -13.29 4.43 -11.29
CA ARG A 26 -14.06 5.20 -12.29
C ARG A 26 -15.46 4.64 -12.53
N SER A 27 -15.85 3.61 -11.81
CA SER A 27 -17.16 2.96 -11.95
C SER A 27 -18.25 3.69 -11.17
N ASP A 28 -19.49 3.57 -11.65
CA ASP A 28 -20.66 4.11 -10.94
C ASP A 28 -20.83 3.41 -9.57
N ILE A 29 -20.96 4.20 -8.52
CA ILE A 29 -21.02 3.70 -7.15
C ILE A 29 -22.27 2.87 -6.87
N ASP A 30 -23.41 3.19 -7.48
CA ASP A 30 -24.67 2.44 -7.28
C ASP A 30 -24.55 1.07 -7.94
N PHE A 31 -23.88 1.00 -9.08
CA PHE A 31 -23.56 -0.27 -9.73
C PHE A 31 -22.60 -1.10 -8.88
N LEU A 32 -21.52 -0.49 -8.36
CA LEU A 32 -20.58 -1.17 -7.46
C LEU A 32 -21.29 -1.74 -6.23
N CYS A 33 -22.11 -0.95 -5.55
CA CYS A 33 -22.86 -1.43 -4.39
C CYS A 33 -23.70 -2.68 -4.73
N ARG A 34 -24.45 -2.65 -5.83
CA ARG A 34 -25.29 -3.78 -6.24
C ARG A 34 -24.52 -5.03 -6.59
N ILE A 35 -23.37 -4.90 -7.29
CA ILE A 35 -22.58 -6.06 -7.69
C ILE A 35 -21.83 -6.65 -6.52
N LEU A 36 -21.25 -5.81 -5.64
CA LEU A 36 -20.47 -6.25 -4.49
C LEU A 36 -21.36 -6.95 -3.44
N GLU A 37 -22.55 -6.43 -3.15
CA GLU A 37 -23.51 -7.12 -2.28
C GLU A 37 -23.78 -8.55 -2.77
N ARG A 38 -24.00 -8.72 -4.09
CA ARG A 38 -24.29 -10.03 -4.68
C ARG A 38 -23.09 -10.99 -4.68
N VAL A 39 -21.89 -10.51 -4.90
CA VAL A 39 -20.70 -11.38 -4.87
C VAL A 39 -20.32 -11.76 -3.45
N ILE A 40 -20.57 -10.89 -2.46
CA ILE A 40 -20.44 -11.22 -1.03
C ILE A 40 -21.44 -12.33 -0.66
N ASP A 41 -22.68 -12.21 -1.05
CA ASP A 41 -23.71 -13.25 -0.83
C ASP A 41 -23.38 -14.56 -1.57
N ALA A 42 -22.67 -14.48 -2.69
CA ALA A 42 -22.20 -15.65 -3.42
C ALA A 42 -21.02 -16.35 -2.75
N GLY A 43 -20.36 -15.70 -1.77
CA GLY A 43 -19.28 -16.29 -0.97
C GLY A 43 -17.91 -15.65 -1.14
N ALA A 44 -17.81 -14.46 -1.71
CA ALA A 44 -16.56 -13.69 -1.65
C ALA A 44 -16.25 -13.33 -0.18
N THR A 45 -15.01 -13.52 0.23
CA THR A 45 -14.51 -13.25 1.58
C THR A 45 -13.62 -12.01 1.63
N THR A 46 -13.13 -11.57 0.48
CA THR A 46 -12.36 -10.34 0.31
C THR A 46 -12.89 -9.58 -0.89
N ILE A 47 -13.12 -8.29 -0.72
CA ILE A 47 -13.44 -7.37 -1.80
C ILE A 47 -12.24 -6.45 -2.01
N ASN A 48 -11.63 -6.54 -3.18
CA ASN A 48 -10.46 -5.75 -3.54
C ASN A 48 -10.85 -4.63 -4.50
N ILE A 49 -10.75 -3.39 -4.05
CA ILE A 49 -11.12 -2.21 -4.85
C ILE A 49 -9.87 -1.68 -5.57
N PRO A 50 -9.77 -1.84 -6.91
CA PRO A 50 -8.62 -1.36 -7.65
C PRO A 50 -8.79 0.10 -8.13
N ASP A 51 -7.71 0.85 -8.03
CA ASP A 51 -7.45 2.04 -8.84
C ASP A 51 -6.63 1.62 -10.08
N THR A 52 -7.32 0.99 -11.01
CA THR A 52 -6.73 0.21 -12.12
C THR A 52 -5.83 1.04 -13.03
N VAL A 53 -6.14 2.32 -13.21
CA VAL A 53 -5.38 3.21 -14.11
C VAL A 53 -4.65 4.32 -13.34
N GLY A 54 -4.57 4.23 -12.02
CA GLY A 54 -3.87 5.22 -11.19
C GLY A 54 -4.46 6.62 -11.29
N TYR A 55 -5.78 6.72 -11.39
CA TYR A 55 -6.51 7.95 -11.70
C TYR A 55 -7.03 8.67 -10.44
N THR A 56 -7.31 7.94 -9.37
CA THR A 56 -7.97 8.51 -8.19
C THR A 56 -7.03 9.37 -7.35
N LEU A 57 -7.62 10.32 -6.64
CA LEU A 57 -6.94 11.12 -5.63
C LEU A 57 -7.18 10.51 -4.24
N PRO A 58 -6.28 10.70 -3.25
CA PRO A 58 -6.38 10.04 -1.95
C PRO A 58 -7.71 10.26 -1.24
N GLU A 59 -8.21 11.50 -1.20
CA GLU A 59 -9.50 11.80 -0.58
C GLU A 59 -10.67 11.11 -1.31
N HIS A 60 -10.67 11.13 -2.64
CA HIS A 60 -11.71 10.50 -3.45
C HIS A 60 -11.72 8.99 -3.24
N PHE A 61 -10.54 8.35 -3.24
CA PHE A 61 -10.41 6.92 -3.06
C PHE A 61 -10.81 6.48 -1.64
N GLY A 62 -10.37 7.20 -0.62
CA GLY A 62 -10.81 6.96 0.76
C GLY A 62 -12.32 7.12 0.94
N ASN A 63 -12.92 8.14 0.32
CA ASN A 63 -14.36 8.35 0.35
C ASN A 63 -15.13 7.24 -0.37
N LEU A 64 -14.60 6.73 -1.50
CA LEU A 64 -15.17 5.57 -2.19
C LEU A 64 -15.22 4.34 -1.27
N ILE A 65 -14.11 3.99 -0.62
CA ILE A 65 -14.04 2.84 0.30
C ILE A 65 -15.05 3.02 1.46
N ARG A 66 -15.09 4.21 2.06
CA ARG A 66 -16.06 4.50 3.15
C ARG A 66 -17.49 4.33 2.69
N ALA A 67 -17.84 4.93 1.54
CA ALA A 67 -19.20 4.87 1.00
C ALA A 67 -19.63 3.44 0.63
N LEU A 68 -18.75 2.62 0.05
CA LEU A 68 -19.03 1.21 -0.24
C LEU A 68 -19.28 0.43 1.05
N ARG A 69 -18.46 0.62 2.08
CA ARG A 69 -18.62 -0.06 3.38
C ARG A 69 -19.89 0.35 4.11
N GLU A 70 -20.30 1.59 4.00
CA GLU A 70 -21.52 2.10 4.64
C GLU A 70 -22.80 1.71 3.90
N ARG A 71 -22.75 1.64 2.57
CA ARG A 71 -23.93 1.43 1.73
C ARG A 71 -24.25 -0.03 1.44
N ILE A 72 -23.26 -0.92 1.52
CA ILE A 72 -23.44 -2.34 1.25
C ILE A 72 -23.88 -3.06 2.54
N PRO A 73 -25.09 -3.64 2.59
CA PRO A 73 -25.66 -4.17 3.84
C PRO A 73 -24.85 -5.31 4.48
N ASN A 74 -24.18 -6.12 3.66
CA ASN A 74 -23.35 -7.26 4.08
C ASN A 74 -21.84 -6.99 4.05
N SER A 75 -21.44 -5.71 4.09
CA SER A 75 -20.04 -5.26 3.99
C SER A 75 -19.16 -5.70 5.15
N ASP A 76 -19.73 -5.99 6.30
CA ASP A 76 -19.06 -6.47 7.52
C ASP A 76 -18.61 -7.94 7.44
N ARG A 77 -19.10 -8.69 6.45
CA ARG A 77 -18.78 -10.11 6.23
C ARG A 77 -17.47 -10.34 5.47
N VAL A 78 -16.83 -9.28 5.00
CA VAL A 78 -15.63 -9.37 4.12
C VAL A 78 -14.48 -8.51 4.60
N VAL A 79 -13.28 -8.89 4.19
CA VAL A 79 -12.10 -8.04 4.27
C VAL A 79 -12.14 -7.05 3.09
N TRP A 80 -12.00 -5.76 3.38
CA TRP A 80 -11.82 -4.74 2.35
C TRP A 80 -10.35 -4.61 2.01
N SER A 81 -10.03 -4.85 0.74
CA SER A 81 -8.71 -4.79 0.14
C SER A 81 -8.65 -3.68 -0.89
N VAL A 82 -7.46 -3.18 -1.17
CA VAL A 82 -7.23 -2.19 -2.22
C VAL A 82 -5.98 -2.53 -3.03
N HIS A 83 -6.00 -2.14 -4.31
CA HIS A 83 -4.91 -2.32 -5.26
C HIS A 83 -4.76 -1.03 -6.06
N CYS A 84 -3.65 -0.30 -5.87
CA CYS A 84 -3.47 1.01 -6.50
C CYS A 84 -2.28 1.02 -7.46
N HIS A 85 -2.53 1.48 -8.70
CA HIS A 85 -1.49 1.80 -9.68
C HIS A 85 -0.95 3.22 -9.48
N ASN A 86 0.27 3.45 -9.98
CA ASN A 86 1.07 4.63 -9.62
C ASN A 86 1.21 5.65 -10.77
N ASP A 87 0.28 5.68 -11.70
CA ASP A 87 0.37 6.52 -12.91
C ASP A 87 0.48 8.01 -12.60
N LEU A 88 -0.18 8.49 -11.54
CA LEU A 88 -0.04 9.85 -11.03
C LEU A 88 0.93 9.98 -9.85
N GLY A 89 1.65 8.92 -9.47
CA GLY A 89 2.52 8.92 -8.29
C GLY A 89 1.77 8.88 -6.95
N LEU A 90 0.51 8.45 -6.94
CA LEU A 90 -0.37 8.51 -5.76
C LEU A 90 -0.76 7.15 -5.19
N ALA A 91 -0.21 6.04 -5.71
CA ALA A 91 -0.62 4.70 -5.31
C ALA A 91 -0.48 4.45 -3.79
N VAL A 92 0.62 4.87 -3.18
CA VAL A 92 0.84 4.76 -1.73
C VAL A 92 -0.15 5.64 -0.97
N ALA A 93 -0.32 6.89 -1.38
CA ALA A 93 -1.24 7.83 -0.72
C ALA A 93 -2.71 7.35 -0.80
N ASN A 94 -3.12 6.81 -1.96
CA ASN A 94 -4.45 6.22 -2.13
C ASN A 94 -4.64 5.01 -1.22
N SER A 95 -3.66 4.10 -1.15
CA SER A 95 -3.70 2.93 -0.28
C SER A 95 -3.78 3.30 1.20
N LEU A 96 -2.99 4.29 1.64
CA LEU A 96 -3.04 4.78 3.02
C LEU A 96 -4.38 5.45 3.36
N SER A 97 -4.95 6.22 2.42
CA SER A 97 -6.29 6.80 2.56
C SER A 97 -7.37 5.71 2.69
N ALA A 98 -7.24 4.62 1.94
CA ALA A 98 -8.14 3.47 2.04
C ALA A 98 -8.03 2.75 3.40
N ILE A 99 -6.82 2.61 3.96
CA ILE A 99 -6.63 2.05 5.32
C ILE A 99 -7.37 2.91 6.35
N LEU A 100 -7.25 4.24 6.27
CA LEU A 100 -7.99 5.17 7.13
C LEU A 100 -9.50 5.06 6.96
N ALA A 101 -9.96 4.72 5.76
CA ALA A 101 -11.37 4.47 5.46
C ALA A 101 -11.85 3.06 5.87
N GLY A 102 -10.94 2.20 6.38
CA GLY A 102 -11.26 0.90 6.93
C GLY A 102 -10.87 -0.30 6.07
N ALA A 103 -10.09 -0.14 5.01
CA ALA A 103 -9.43 -1.26 4.36
C ALA A 103 -8.45 -1.93 5.34
N ARG A 104 -8.31 -3.26 5.23
CA ARG A 104 -7.44 -4.06 6.09
C ARG A 104 -6.51 -4.99 5.32
N GLN A 105 -6.58 -4.94 4.01
CA GLN A 105 -5.63 -5.56 3.10
C GLN A 105 -5.20 -4.54 2.05
N VAL A 106 -3.92 -4.55 1.70
CA VAL A 106 -3.37 -3.75 0.60
C VAL A 106 -2.53 -4.67 -0.29
N GLU A 107 -2.89 -4.75 -1.54
CA GLU A 107 -2.03 -5.34 -2.56
C GLU A 107 -0.99 -4.31 -2.99
N CYS A 108 0.26 -4.67 -2.81
CA CYS A 108 1.39 -3.79 -3.11
C CYS A 108 2.60 -4.62 -3.53
N THR A 109 3.62 -3.97 -4.03
CA THR A 109 4.81 -4.68 -4.53
C THR A 109 6.09 -4.12 -3.94
N VAL A 110 7.09 -4.98 -3.78
CA VAL A 110 8.44 -4.55 -3.39
C VAL A 110 8.97 -3.57 -4.44
N ASN A 111 9.49 -2.44 -4.01
CA ASN A 111 9.99 -1.33 -4.85
C ASN A 111 8.91 -0.66 -5.73
N GLY A 112 7.64 -0.95 -5.52
CA GLY A 112 6.56 -0.42 -6.35
C GLY A 112 6.56 -0.95 -7.77
N LEU A 113 7.18 -2.10 -8.02
CA LEU A 113 7.21 -2.71 -9.36
C LEU A 113 5.80 -3.06 -9.82
N GLY A 114 5.54 -2.94 -11.10
CA GLY A 114 4.27 -3.27 -11.70
C GLY A 114 4.11 -2.71 -13.10
N GLU A 115 2.92 -2.84 -13.64
CA GLU A 115 2.57 -2.37 -14.96
C GLU A 115 2.64 -0.84 -15.07
N ARG A 116 3.03 -0.29 -16.19
CA ARG A 116 3.20 1.14 -16.49
C ARG A 116 4.14 1.84 -15.50
N ALA A 117 3.59 2.70 -14.60
CA ALA A 117 4.36 3.40 -13.56
C ALA A 117 4.53 2.58 -12.26
N GLY A 118 4.03 1.35 -12.24
CA GLY A 118 4.09 0.45 -11.11
C GLY A 118 2.88 0.50 -10.19
N ASN A 119 3.01 -0.16 -9.06
CA ASN A 119 1.99 -0.29 -8.02
C ASN A 119 2.40 0.49 -6.75
N ALA A 120 1.56 0.46 -5.73
CA ALA A 120 1.94 0.95 -4.42
C ALA A 120 3.17 0.20 -3.89
N SER A 121 4.12 0.92 -3.31
CA SER A 121 5.35 0.37 -2.76
C SER A 121 5.10 -0.24 -1.38
N LEU A 122 5.39 -1.53 -1.20
CA LEU A 122 5.23 -2.26 0.06
C LEU A 122 5.98 -1.56 1.21
N GLU A 123 7.25 -1.24 0.99
CA GLU A 123 8.11 -0.61 1.99
C GLU A 123 7.56 0.72 2.50
N GLU A 124 6.97 1.51 1.61
CA GLU A 124 6.41 2.83 1.95
C GLU A 124 5.11 2.69 2.76
N ILE A 125 4.23 1.75 2.38
CA ILE A 125 2.98 1.48 3.11
C ILE A 125 3.29 0.94 4.51
N VAL A 126 4.14 -0.08 4.60
CA VAL A 126 4.49 -0.74 5.86
C VAL A 126 5.11 0.26 6.84
N MET A 127 6.07 1.06 6.36
CA MET A 127 6.75 2.01 7.24
C MET A 127 5.88 3.22 7.59
N ALA A 128 4.97 3.65 6.70
CA ALA A 128 3.99 4.69 7.04
C ALA A 128 3.04 4.22 8.16
N VAL A 129 2.50 3.02 8.05
CA VAL A 129 1.60 2.44 9.07
C VAL A 129 2.34 2.26 10.40
N ARG A 130 3.56 1.71 10.38
CA ARG A 130 4.38 1.49 11.57
C ARG A 130 4.80 2.79 12.26
N THR A 131 5.22 3.79 11.49
CA THR A 131 5.69 5.08 12.02
C THR A 131 4.54 5.93 12.56
N ARG A 132 3.35 5.82 11.97
CA ARG A 132 2.17 6.61 12.29
C ARG A 132 1.02 5.77 12.85
N GLN A 133 1.34 4.85 13.78
CA GLN A 133 0.34 4.06 14.50
C GLN A 133 -0.69 4.94 15.24
N ASP A 134 -0.27 6.12 15.68
CA ASP A 134 -1.13 7.14 16.27
C ASP A 134 -2.30 7.54 15.37
N VAL A 135 -2.11 7.46 14.04
CA VAL A 135 -3.11 7.83 13.03
C VAL A 135 -3.86 6.60 12.51
N PHE A 136 -3.13 5.52 12.19
CA PHE A 136 -3.71 4.36 11.52
C PHE A 136 -4.43 3.40 12.47
N GLY A 137 -3.99 3.31 13.72
CA GLY A 137 -4.58 2.42 14.73
C GLY A 137 -4.52 0.93 14.37
N CYS A 138 -3.64 0.56 13.45
CA CYS A 138 -3.38 -0.81 13.01
C CYS A 138 -1.88 -1.02 12.77
N ASP A 139 -1.47 -2.28 12.64
CA ASP A 139 -0.09 -2.67 12.38
C ASP A 139 -0.05 -3.81 11.36
N THR A 140 1.15 -4.22 10.99
CA THR A 140 1.42 -5.34 10.10
C THR A 140 2.42 -6.29 10.76
N ASN A 141 2.34 -7.58 10.42
CA ASN A 141 3.26 -8.61 10.91
C ASN A 141 4.54 -8.74 10.07
N ILE A 142 4.83 -7.74 9.21
CA ILE A 142 6.02 -7.77 8.36
C ILE A 142 7.26 -7.46 9.20
N ASP A 143 8.28 -8.32 9.09
CA ASP A 143 9.62 -8.05 9.62
C ASP A 143 10.28 -6.96 8.76
N THR A 144 10.22 -5.73 9.24
CA THR A 144 10.72 -4.57 8.50
C THR A 144 12.23 -4.60 8.28
N THR A 145 13.00 -5.33 9.09
CA THR A 145 14.45 -5.49 8.89
C THR A 145 14.80 -6.23 7.61
N GLN A 146 13.84 -6.92 7.00
CA GLN A 146 13.98 -7.60 5.72
C GLN A 146 13.65 -6.72 4.50
N ILE A 147 13.18 -5.51 4.69
CA ILE A 147 12.76 -4.62 3.60
C ILE A 147 13.93 -4.33 2.64
N VAL A 148 15.06 -3.83 3.15
CA VAL A 148 16.25 -3.54 2.30
C VAL A 148 16.85 -4.80 1.70
N PRO A 149 17.04 -5.92 2.43
CA PRO A 149 17.44 -7.18 1.83
C PRO A 149 16.52 -7.64 0.67
N ALA A 150 15.21 -7.61 0.86
CA ALA A 150 14.23 -7.98 -0.17
C ALA A 150 14.29 -7.03 -1.38
N THR A 151 14.37 -5.72 -1.14
CA THR A 151 14.55 -4.69 -2.17
C THR A 151 15.75 -4.98 -3.07
N ARG A 152 16.89 -5.29 -2.46
CA ARG A 152 18.13 -5.61 -3.19
C ARG A 152 18.01 -6.89 -4.00
N LEU A 153 17.40 -7.93 -3.42
CA LEU A 153 17.18 -9.20 -4.09
C LEU A 153 16.30 -9.01 -5.33
N VAL A 154 15.16 -8.34 -5.17
CA VAL A 154 14.23 -8.05 -6.27
C VAL A 154 14.92 -7.22 -7.36
N SER A 155 15.64 -6.16 -7.00
CA SER A 155 16.39 -5.33 -7.97
C SER A 155 17.43 -6.15 -8.73
N THR A 156 18.13 -7.06 -8.05
CA THR A 156 19.14 -7.92 -8.69
C THR A 156 18.50 -8.91 -9.67
N ILE A 157 17.40 -9.56 -9.28
CA ILE A 157 16.73 -10.58 -10.10
C ILE A 157 16.04 -9.95 -11.31
N THR A 158 15.38 -8.82 -11.13
CA THR A 158 14.59 -8.17 -12.18
C THR A 158 15.41 -7.26 -13.10
N GLY A 159 16.60 -6.83 -12.65
CA GLY A 159 17.43 -5.84 -13.35
C GLY A 159 16.89 -4.40 -13.23
N PHE A 160 15.82 -4.15 -12.48
CA PHE A 160 15.31 -2.79 -12.24
C PHE A 160 16.03 -2.14 -11.04
N PRO A 161 16.86 -1.10 -11.27
CA PRO A 161 17.57 -0.45 -10.20
C PRO A 161 16.63 0.40 -9.34
N VAL A 162 16.89 0.43 -8.02
CA VAL A 162 16.20 1.33 -7.10
C VAL A 162 16.77 2.74 -7.26
N GLN A 163 15.90 3.73 -7.39
CA GLN A 163 16.32 5.14 -7.44
C GLN A 163 17.04 5.52 -6.13
N PRO A 164 18.18 6.25 -6.19
CA PRO A 164 18.93 6.62 -4.98
C PRO A 164 18.13 7.38 -3.94
N ASN A 165 17.17 8.18 -4.37
CA ASN A 165 16.29 9.00 -3.51
C ASN A 165 14.93 8.32 -3.21
N LYS A 166 14.75 7.04 -3.56
CA LYS A 166 13.50 6.34 -3.21
C LYS A 166 13.32 6.29 -1.70
N ALA A 167 12.12 6.61 -1.24
CA ALA A 167 11.79 6.55 0.18
C ALA A 167 12.12 5.15 0.77
N ILE A 168 12.56 5.11 2.02
CA ILE A 168 12.86 3.91 2.82
C ILE A 168 14.09 3.12 2.32
N VAL A 169 14.17 2.80 1.03
CA VAL A 169 15.12 1.81 0.47
C VAL A 169 16.19 2.39 -0.44
N GLY A 170 16.06 3.63 -0.85
CA GLY A 170 17.05 4.31 -1.68
C GLY A 170 18.37 4.53 -0.94
N ALA A 171 19.47 4.55 -1.67
CA ALA A 171 20.82 4.69 -1.07
C ALA A 171 21.00 6.01 -0.28
N ASN A 172 20.18 7.02 -0.57
CA ASN A 172 20.19 8.32 0.08
C ASN A 172 19.10 8.47 1.15
N ALA A 173 18.24 7.45 1.36
CA ALA A 173 17.08 7.56 2.27
C ALA A 173 17.47 7.93 3.72
N PHE A 174 18.70 7.56 4.16
CA PHE A 174 19.24 7.86 5.47
C PHE A 174 20.58 8.60 5.38
N ALA A 175 20.79 9.42 4.34
CA ALA A 175 21.99 10.22 4.15
C ALA A 175 21.71 11.68 4.50
N HIS A 176 22.57 12.26 5.34
CA HIS A 176 22.52 13.68 5.72
C HIS A 176 23.76 14.39 5.19
N GLU A 177 23.55 15.43 4.35
CA GLU A 177 24.65 16.23 3.76
C GLU A 177 24.74 17.61 4.40
N ALA A 178 23.62 18.25 4.72
CA ALA A 178 23.63 19.60 5.31
C ALA A 178 24.20 19.60 6.73
N GLY A 179 25.14 20.49 7.00
CA GLY A 179 25.83 20.58 8.31
C GLY A 179 24.88 20.76 9.49
N ILE A 180 23.80 21.55 9.33
CA ILE A 180 22.77 21.73 10.36
C ILE A 180 22.01 20.43 10.66
N HIS A 181 21.76 19.62 9.63
CA HIS A 181 21.10 18.31 9.80
C HIS A 181 22.05 17.32 10.48
N GLN A 182 23.32 17.31 10.10
CA GLN A 182 24.34 16.45 10.73
C GLN A 182 24.54 16.80 12.21
N ASP A 183 24.63 18.09 12.54
CA ASP A 183 24.73 18.55 13.93
C ASP A 183 23.50 18.17 14.75
N GLY A 184 22.30 18.29 14.16
CA GLY A 184 21.05 17.86 14.78
C GLY A 184 21.02 16.35 15.06
N VAL A 185 21.36 15.52 14.08
CA VAL A 185 21.40 14.05 14.23
C VAL A 185 22.45 13.61 15.25
N LEU A 186 23.62 14.27 15.30
CA LEU A 186 24.66 13.99 16.30
C LEU A 186 24.23 14.34 17.74
N LYS A 187 23.37 15.35 17.91
CA LYS A 187 22.79 15.74 19.20
C LYS A 187 21.60 14.85 19.61
N SER A 188 20.70 14.60 18.68
CA SER A 188 19.57 13.68 18.84
C SER A 188 19.09 13.21 17.46
N ARG A 189 19.07 11.89 17.24
CA ARG A 189 18.59 11.31 15.98
C ARG A 189 17.15 11.72 15.68
N ASP A 190 16.29 11.80 16.67
CA ASP A 190 14.88 12.14 16.54
C ASP A 190 14.63 13.56 15.96
N THR A 191 15.68 14.40 15.88
CA THR A 191 15.57 15.75 15.31
C THR A 191 15.26 15.72 13.81
N TYR A 192 15.83 14.74 13.08
CA TYR A 192 15.69 14.63 11.62
C TYR A 192 15.40 13.20 11.13
N GLU A 193 15.17 12.26 12.03
CA GLU A 193 14.87 10.87 11.69
C GLU A 193 13.53 10.45 12.30
N ILE A 194 12.55 10.09 11.48
CA ILE A 194 11.25 9.55 11.89
C ILE A 194 11.29 8.02 12.05
N MET A 195 12.35 7.39 11.60
CA MET A 195 12.65 5.96 11.71
C MET A 195 14.18 5.77 11.66
N ARG A 196 14.66 4.64 12.15
CA ARG A 196 16.08 4.31 12.12
C ARG A 196 16.42 3.47 10.89
N ALA A 197 17.63 3.64 10.35
CA ALA A 197 18.13 2.87 9.21
C ALA A 197 18.07 1.35 9.50
N GLU A 198 18.38 0.96 10.73
CA GLU A 198 18.38 -0.42 11.19
C GLU A 198 16.98 -1.05 11.18
N ASP A 199 15.92 -0.26 11.40
CA ASP A 199 14.52 -0.73 11.42
C ASP A 199 14.08 -1.30 10.07
N VAL A 200 14.75 -0.90 8.99
CA VAL A 200 14.45 -1.36 7.61
C VAL A 200 15.56 -2.22 7.00
N GLY A 201 16.59 -2.56 7.78
CA GLY A 201 17.65 -3.46 7.36
C GLY A 201 18.87 -2.79 6.72
N TRP A 202 19.02 -1.44 6.84
CA TRP A 202 20.29 -0.78 6.60
C TRP A 202 21.23 -1.01 7.80
N LYS A 203 22.55 -1.09 7.53
CA LYS A 203 23.53 -1.32 8.61
C LYS A 203 23.81 -0.07 9.45
N THR A 204 23.83 1.10 8.81
CA THR A 204 24.13 2.40 9.45
C THR A 204 23.62 3.55 8.60
N ASN A 205 23.41 4.71 9.22
CA ASN A 205 23.22 5.99 8.53
C ASN A 205 24.51 6.41 7.84
N LYS A 206 24.40 7.18 6.76
CA LYS A 206 25.55 7.80 6.08
C LYS A 206 25.57 9.29 6.39
N LEU A 207 26.61 9.73 7.10
CA LEU A 207 26.99 11.14 7.09
C LEU A 207 27.87 11.36 5.86
N VAL A 208 27.42 12.20 4.94
CA VAL A 208 28.14 12.53 3.70
C VAL A 208 28.77 13.90 3.88
N LEU A 209 30.06 14.04 3.51
CA LEU A 209 30.71 15.35 3.50
C LEU A 209 29.97 16.25 2.52
N GLY A 210 29.38 17.34 3.05
CA GLY A 210 28.80 18.40 2.25
C GLY A 210 29.87 19.11 1.41
N LYS A 211 29.45 19.66 0.26
CA LYS A 211 30.32 20.51 -0.56
C LYS A 211 30.57 21.83 0.12
#